data_e49cc7e8114ef803ed48e62afd09bf2c
#
_entry.id   e49cc7e8114ef803ed48e62afd09bf2c
#
_cell.length_a   1.000
_cell.length_b   1.000
_cell.length_c   1.000
_cell.angle_alpha   90.00
_cell.angle_beta   90.00
_cell.angle_gamma   90.00
#
_symmetry.space_group_name_H-M   'P 1'
#
loop_
_entity.id
_entity.type
_entity.pdbx_description
1 polymer ?
#
loop_
_entity_poly.entity_id
_entity_poly.type
_entity_poly.pdbx_seq_one_letter_code
_entity_poly.pdbx_strand_id
1 'polypeptide(L)'
;MTVTHKNTLLTGCPVKRVHIKTARTNKILFDTIYKTCLKCNLPKHCLFQVEAREDIAALLSCQGSVDLLIPRGSNAFVRYIMDNTNIPVMGHSDGICHIYVDKNYDLDKAIRVIVDAKTQYTAACNATETLLVHKDSVSALMPPLAEALKKAGVTMVADKDIAKLIHCEEANDTDYATEYLDLKISIKTVENIDEAIHHINLYGSHHTDAIITEDQEAAEHFMQLVDSAGVYQNCSTRFADGYRYGFGAEVGISTGKLHARGPVGLEGLCTYKYKLYGNGDIVGDYATGKKNFHFKDL
;
A
#
# COMPACT_ATOMS: atom_id res chain seq x y z
N MET A 1 15.03 -7.60 -0.88
CA MET A 1 15.16 -6.76 0.31
C MET A 1 16.13 -5.64 -0.03
N THR A 2 15.74 -4.39 0.18
CA THR A 2 16.61 -3.23 0.01
C THR A 2 16.86 -2.62 1.38
N VAL A 3 18.12 -2.40 1.72
CA VAL A 3 18.51 -1.84 3.00
C VAL A 3 19.36 -0.61 2.71
N THR A 4 19.00 0.53 3.27
CA THR A 4 19.76 1.76 3.14
C THR A 4 20.50 2.09 4.44
N HIS A 5 21.80 2.25 4.38
CA HIS A 5 22.66 2.75 5.45
C HIS A 5 23.08 4.19 5.16
N LYS A 6 23.44 4.96 6.17
CA LYS A 6 23.82 6.39 6.10
C LYS A 6 24.73 6.81 4.94
N ASN A 7 25.44 5.88 4.33
CA ASN A 7 26.28 6.11 3.14
C ASN A 7 26.30 4.90 2.16
N THR A 8 25.41 3.92 2.32
CA THR A 8 25.49 2.69 1.53
C THR A 8 24.09 2.17 1.24
N LEU A 9 23.82 1.91 -0.02
CA LEU A 9 22.59 1.23 -0.45
C LEU A 9 22.85 -0.27 -0.36
N LEU A 10 22.16 -0.97 0.55
CA LEU A 10 22.18 -2.41 0.63
C LEU A 10 20.97 -2.94 -0.16
N THR A 11 21.20 -3.50 -1.33
CA THR A 11 20.18 -4.22 -2.07
C THR A 11 20.28 -5.69 -1.74
N GLY A 12 19.45 -6.15 -0.82
CA GLY A 12 19.20 -7.57 -0.64
C GLY A 12 18.19 -8.02 -1.68
N CYS A 13 18.53 -9.00 -2.50
CA CYS A 13 17.53 -9.67 -3.33
C CYS A 13 16.48 -10.34 -2.42
N PRO A 14 15.18 -10.30 -2.78
CA PRO A 14 14.18 -10.96 -1.97
C PRO A 14 14.56 -12.42 -1.79
N VAL A 15 14.73 -12.86 -0.55
CA VAL A 15 14.85 -14.27 -0.25
C VAL A 15 13.46 -14.88 -0.32
N LYS A 16 12.94 -14.97 -1.53
CA LYS A 16 12.10 -16.12 -1.83
C LYS A 16 12.97 -17.34 -1.68
N ARG A 17 12.43 -18.47 -1.22
CA ARG A 17 13.05 -19.77 -1.45
C ARG A 17 13.63 -19.74 -2.85
N VAL A 18 14.93 -19.45 -2.95
CA VAL A 18 15.55 -19.23 -4.24
C VAL A 18 15.54 -20.58 -4.89
N HIS A 19 14.64 -20.76 -5.82
CA HIS A 19 14.79 -21.85 -6.76
C HIS A 19 16.21 -21.68 -7.31
N ILE A 20 17.02 -22.71 -7.29
CA ILE A 20 18.43 -22.73 -7.76
C ILE A 20 18.59 -21.96 -9.08
N LYS A 21 17.54 -21.92 -9.93
CA LYS A 21 17.47 -21.15 -11.18
C LYS A 21 17.46 -19.63 -11.02
N THR A 22 16.95 -19.07 -9.92
CA THR A 22 16.88 -17.61 -9.72
C THR A 22 18.12 -17.04 -9.03
N ALA A 23 18.86 -17.80 -8.25
CA ALA A 23 20.09 -17.36 -7.61
C ALA A 23 21.12 -16.87 -8.65
N ARG A 24 21.30 -17.62 -9.74
CA ARG A 24 22.22 -17.26 -10.82
C ARG A 24 21.80 -15.97 -11.54
N THR A 25 20.51 -15.82 -11.83
CA THR A 25 19.97 -14.60 -12.44
C THR A 25 20.15 -13.40 -11.53
N ASN A 26 19.83 -13.53 -10.25
CA ASN A 26 19.99 -12.47 -9.25
C ASN A 26 21.45 -12.05 -9.13
N LYS A 27 22.39 -13.00 -9.12
CA LYS A 27 23.82 -12.70 -9.08
C LYS A 27 24.28 -11.92 -10.31
N ILE A 28 23.85 -12.32 -11.50
CA ILE A 28 24.20 -11.62 -12.75
C ILE A 28 23.65 -10.19 -12.74
N LEU A 29 22.39 -10.00 -12.30
CA LEU A 29 21.77 -8.68 -12.19
C LEU A 29 22.53 -7.81 -11.18
N PHE A 30 22.83 -8.36 -10.00
CA PHE A 30 23.60 -7.66 -8.98
C PHE A 30 24.97 -7.24 -9.50
N ASP A 31 25.75 -8.17 -10.08
CA ASP A 31 27.07 -7.91 -10.63
C ASP A 31 27.03 -6.82 -11.71
N THR A 32 26.00 -6.83 -12.56
CA THR A 32 25.81 -5.83 -13.62
C THR A 32 25.53 -4.45 -13.05
N ILE A 33 24.60 -4.36 -12.09
CA ILE A 33 24.26 -3.10 -11.40
C ILE A 33 25.50 -2.58 -10.65
N TYR A 34 26.17 -3.42 -9.87
CA TYR A 34 27.34 -3.03 -9.10
C TYR A 34 28.48 -2.51 -9.98
N LYS A 35 28.82 -3.22 -11.08
CA LYS A 35 29.81 -2.76 -12.05
C LYS A 35 29.44 -1.40 -12.65
N THR A 36 28.15 -1.17 -12.91
CA THR A 36 27.65 0.12 -13.43
C THR A 36 27.78 1.22 -12.38
N CYS A 37 27.44 0.95 -11.12
CA CYS A 37 27.64 1.89 -10.02
C CYS A 37 29.11 2.34 -9.91
N LEU A 38 30.05 1.39 -9.99
CA LEU A 38 31.48 1.72 -9.95
C LEU A 38 31.94 2.56 -11.16
N LYS A 39 31.38 2.32 -12.36
CA LYS A 39 31.63 3.16 -13.54
C LYS A 39 31.11 4.59 -13.38
N CYS A 40 30.03 4.75 -12.59
CA CYS A 40 29.44 6.05 -12.24
C CYS A 40 30.12 6.70 -11.02
N ASN A 41 31.30 6.23 -10.61
CA ASN A 41 32.08 6.72 -9.47
C ASN A 41 31.36 6.63 -8.11
N LEU A 42 30.40 5.68 -7.95
CA LEU A 42 29.86 5.38 -6.63
C LEU A 42 30.90 4.68 -5.76
N PRO A 43 30.87 4.86 -4.44
CA PRO A 43 31.85 4.24 -3.53
C PRO A 43 31.89 2.72 -3.66
N LYS A 44 33.06 2.13 -3.48
CA LYS A 44 33.16 0.68 -3.29
C LYS A 44 32.28 0.29 -2.10
N HIS A 45 31.63 -0.87 -2.18
CA HIS A 45 30.69 -1.37 -1.17
C HIS A 45 29.40 -0.53 -1.03
N CYS A 46 29.01 0.22 -2.08
CA CYS A 46 27.69 0.87 -2.12
C CYS A 46 26.54 -0.14 -2.23
N LEU A 47 26.79 -1.36 -2.68
CA LEU A 47 25.84 -2.46 -2.79
C LEU A 47 26.42 -3.75 -2.23
N PHE A 48 25.59 -4.52 -1.52
CA PHE A 48 25.92 -5.86 -1.06
C PHE A 48 24.81 -6.84 -1.43
N GLN A 49 25.17 -8.05 -1.78
CA GLN A 49 24.24 -9.16 -1.94
C GLN A 49 24.45 -10.13 -0.78
N VAL A 50 23.36 -10.52 -0.13
CA VAL A 50 23.31 -11.49 0.96
C VAL A 50 22.52 -12.69 0.47
N GLU A 51 23.03 -13.90 0.62
CA GLU A 51 22.44 -15.12 0.04
C GLU A 51 21.94 -16.11 1.10
N ALA A 52 22.58 -16.15 2.26
CA ALA A 52 22.24 -17.10 3.33
C ALA A 52 21.06 -16.61 4.18
N ARG A 53 20.29 -17.56 4.72
CA ARG A 53 19.17 -17.22 5.63
C ARG A 53 19.66 -16.69 6.97
N GLU A 54 20.78 -17.23 7.44
CA GLU A 54 21.43 -16.80 8.68
C GLU A 54 21.83 -15.33 8.61
N ASP A 55 22.28 -14.86 7.45
CA ASP A 55 22.65 -13.47 7.22
C ASP A 55 21.44 -12.53 7.32
N ILE A 56 20.24 -13.01 6.94
CA ILE A 56 19.00 -12.23 7.06
C ILE A 56 18.63 -12.07 8.53
N ALA A 57 18.72 -13.14 9.32
CA ALA A 57 18.46 -13.05 10.75
C ALA A 57 19.45 -12.08 11.44
N ALA A 58 20.72 -12.13 11.07
CA ALA A 58 21.73 -11.21 11.54
C ALA A 58 21.40 -9.75 11.14
N LEU A 59 20.90 -9.53 9.90
CA LEU A 59 20.51 -8.23 9.39
C LEU A 59 19.37 -7.60 10.21
N LEU A 60 18.38 -8.38 10.66
CA LEU A 60 17.27 -7.91 11.49
C LEU A 60 17.74 -7.32 12.84
N SER A 61 18.92 -7.71 13.29
CA SER A 61 19.55 -7.23 14.54
C SER A 61 20.46 -6.02 14.33
N CYS A 62 20.66 -5.53 13.11
CA CYS A 62 21.57 -4.43 12.78
C CYS A 62 20.94 -3.05 13.01
N GLN A 63 20.12 -2.87 14.05
CA GLN A 63 19.59 -1.57 14.43
C GLN A 63 20.73 -0.54 14.63
N GLY A 64 20.54 0.68 14.09
CA GLY A 64 21.54 1.74 14.12
C GLY A 64 22.60 1.66 13.01
N SER A 65 22.70 0.53 12.32
CA SER A 65 23.53 0.35 11.11
C SER A 65 22.70 0.24 9.84
N VAL A 66 21.42 -0.12 9.98
CA VAL A 66 20.43 -0.23 8.90
C VAL A 66 19.30 0.74 9.22
N ASP A 67 19.00 1.64 8.30
CA ASP A 67 18.00 2.68 8.48
C ASP A 67 16.58 2.23 8.07
N LEU A 68 16.47 1.31 7.09
CA LEU A 68 15.17 0.88 6.55
C LEU A 68 15.26 -0.53 5.96
N LEU A 69 14.24 -1.35 6.24
CA LEU A 69 14.01 -2.64 5.62
C LEU A 69 12.83 -2.57 4.65
N ILE A 70 12.99 -3.15 3.46
CA ILE A 70 11.93 -3.26 2.46
C ILE A 70 11.77 -4.74 2.10
N PRO A 71 10.94 -5.50 2.85
CA PRO A 71 10.74 -6.91 2.60
C PRO A 71 9.93 -7.16 1.33
N ARG A 72 10.23 -8.27 0.68
CA ARG A 72 9.46 -8.84 -0.42
C ARG A 72 9.28 -10.33 -0.21
N GLY A 73 8.06 -10.82 -0.28
CA GLY A 73 7.76 -12.22 -0.08
C GLY A 73 6.28 -12.45 0.20
N SER A 74 5.97 -13.60 0.80
CA SER A 74 4.61 -13.88 1.28
C SER A 74 4.25 -12.99 2.47
N ASN A 75 2.95 -12.79 2.70
CA ASN A 75 2.41 -12.02 3.83
C ASN A 75 3.00 -12.49 5.16
N ALA A 76 3.06 -13.80 5.38
CA ALA A 76 3.67 -14.38 6.58
C ALA A 76 5.16 -14.03 6.73
N PHE A 77 5.92 -13.94 5.64
CA PHE A 77 7.32 -13.55 5.68
C PHE A 77 7.50 -12.05 5.98
N VAL A 78 6.67 -11.19 5.39
CA VAL A 78 6.70 -9.75 5.67
C VAL A 78 6.34 -9.49 7.13
N ARG A 79 5.29 -10.16 7.63
CA ARG A 79 4.88 -10.07 9.04
C ARG A 79 5.98 -10.56 9.97
N TYR A 80 6.61 -11.70 9.68
CA TYR A 80 7.75 -12.18 10.44
C TYR A 80 8.87 -11.14 10.54
N ILE A 81 9.21 -10.45 9.45
CA ILE A 81 10.21 -9.38 9.48
C ILE A 81 9.76 -8.23 10.37
N MET A 82 8.51 -7.77 10.24
CA MET A 82 7.97 -6.67 11.04
C MET A 82 7.98 -6.99 12.54
N ASP A 83 7.67 -8.23 12.90
CA ASP A 83 7.58 -8.67 14.30
C ASP A 83 8.95 -8.97 14.95
N ASN A 84 10.02 -9.14 14.14
CA ASN A 84 11.33 -9.59 14.63
C ASN A 84 12.46 -8.55 14.42
N THR A 85 12.13 -7.28 14.22
CA THR A 85 13.13 -6.21 14.10
C THR A 85 12.65 -4.90 14.72
N ASN A 86 13.59 -4.12 15.24
CA ASN A 86 13.34 -2.72 15.61
C ASN A 86 13.76 -1.72 14.52
N ILE A 87 14.24 -2.22 13.39
CA ILE A 87 14.55 -1.38 12.23
C ILE A 87 13.23 -0.99 11.56
N PRO A 88 13.00 0.27 11.17
CA PRO A 88 11.83 0.66 10.39
C PRO A 88 11.63 -0.25 9.17
N VAL A 89 10.42 -0.78 9.02
CA VAL A 89 10.05 -1.66 7.89
C VAL A 89 9.07 -0.94 6.98
N MET A 90 9.42 -0.81 5.72
CA MET A 90 8.54 -0.30 4.68
C MET A 90 7.90 -1.47 3.93
N GLY A 91 6.60 -1.59 4.03
CA GLY A 91 5.84 -2.66 3.38
C GLY A 91 4.43 -2.80 3.94
N HIS A 92 3.75 -3.79 3.46
CA HIS A 92 2.46 -4.25 3.97
C HIS A 92 2.46 -5.77 3.96
N SER A 93 1.77 -6.39 4.91
CA SER A 93 1.63 -7.84 4.97
C SER A 93 0.48 -8.33 4.10
N ASP A 94 -0.63 -7.60 4.07
CA ASP A 94 -1.86 -7.96 3.38
C ASP A 94 -2.38 -6.78 2.55
N GLY A 95 -3.12 -7.06 1.47
CA GLY A 95 -3.77 -6.08 0.61
C GLY A 95 -5.30 -6.25 0.65
N ILE A 96 -5.94 -5.93 1.77
CA ILE A 96 -7.40 -6.02 1.91
C ILE A 96 -7.98 -4.64 1.58
N CYS A 97 -8.33 -4.45 0.32
CA CYS A 97 -8.89 -3.20 -0.20
C CYS A 97 -10.42 -3.29 -0.30
N HIS A 98 -11.10 -2.16 -0.04
CA HIS A 98 -12.55 -2.08 -0.08
C HIS A 98 -13.04 -1.07 -1.11
N ILE A 99 -14.26 -1.32 -1.60
CA ILE A 99 -15.07 -0.29 -2.25
C ILE A 99 -16.37 -0.18 -1.47
N TYR A 100 -16.74 1.05 -1.12
CA TYR A 100 -18.06 1.35 -0.57
C TYR A 100 -18.91 2.02 -1.63
N VAL A 101 -20.14 1.51 -1.87
CA VAL A 101 -21.14 2.14 -2.73
C VAL A 101 -22.19 2.81 -1.85
N ASP A 102 -22.24 4.13 -1.94
CA ASP A 102 -23.15 4.97 -1.20
C ASP A 102 -24.59 4.91 -1.76
N LYS A 103 -25.53 5.61 -1.13
CA LYS A 103 -26.92 5.72 -1.57
C LYS A 103 -27.13 6.54 -2.84
N ASN A 104 -26.27 7.52 -3.08
CA ASN A 104 -26.33 8.43 -4.25
C ASN A 104 -25.16 8.11 -5.20
N TYR A 105 -25.38 7.22 -6.14
CA TYR A 105 -24.36 6.73 -7.06
C TYR A 105 -24.89 6.59 -8.49
N ASP A 106 -23.99 6.59 -9.47
CA ASP A 106 -24.27 6.21 -10.86
C ASP A 106 -24.07 4.69 -11.02
N LEU A 107 -25.09 3.98 -11.48
CA LEU A 107 -25.10 2.52 -11.58
C LEU A 107 -24.06 1.99 -12.57
N ASP A 108 -23.98 2.57 -13.75
CA ASP A 108 -23.05 2.11 -14.80
C ASP A 108 -21.59 2.38 -14.38
N LYS A 109 -21.33 3.52 -13.76
CA LYS A 109 -20.04 3.86 -13.18
C LYS A 109 -19.65 2.88 -12.08
N ALA A 110 -20.56 2.57 -11.17
CA ALA A 110 -20.34 1.63 -10.08
C ALA A 110 -19.94 0.25 -10.60
N ILE A 111 -20.72 -0.30 -11.53
CA ILE A 111 -20.44 -1.63 -12.11
C ILE A 111 -19.07 -1.65 -12.79
N ARG A 112 -18.76 -0.64 -13.61
CA ARG A 112 -17.47 -0.55 -14.31
C ARG A 112 -16.29 -0.50 -13.36
N VAL A 113 -16.37 0.35 -12.32
CA VAL A 113 -15.29 0.54 -11.34
C VAL A 113 -15.09 -0.73 -10.52
N ILE A 114 -16.15 -1.35 -10.01
CA ILE A 114 -16.07 -2.55 -9.17
C ILE A 114 -15.51 -3.74 -9.96
N VAL A 115 -16.01 -3.97 -11.17
CA VAL A 115 -15.52 -5.07 -12.02
C VAL A 115 -14.03 -4.87 -12.33
N ASP A 116 -13.62 -3.68 -12.75
CA ASP A 116 -12.18 -3.38 -13.00
C ASP A 116 -11.34 -3.59 -11.74
N ALA A 117 -11.77 -3.04 -10.61
CA ALA A 117 -11.02 -3.11 -9.35
C ALA A 117 -10.80 -4.55 -8.87
N LYS A 118 -11.72 -5.48 -9.18
CA LYS A 118 -11.57 -6.89 -8.83
C LYS A 118 -10.85 -7.70 -9.90
N THR A 119 -11.07 -7.43 -11.20
CA THR A 119 -10.70 -8.38 -12.25
C THR A 119 -9.49 -7.99 -13.10
N GLN A 120 -9.09 -6.71 -13.09
CA GLN A 120 -7.99 -6.22 -13.92
C GLN A 120 -6.67 -6.96 -13.61
N TYR A 121 -6.39 -7.23 -12.33
CA TYR A 121 -5.29 -8.10 -11.90
C TYR A 121 -5.49 -8.52 -10.44
N THR A 122 -5.98 -9.72 -10.20
CA THR A 122 -6.37 -10.23 -8.87
C THR A 122 -5.21 -10.47 -7.92
N ALA A 123 -4.02 -10.81 -8.44
CA ALA A 123 -2.84 -11.10 -7.64
C ALA A 123 -2.10 -9.85 -7.14
N ALA A 124 -2.67 -8.65 -7.31
CA ALA A 124 -2.10 -7.42 -6.80
C ALA A 124 -2.79 -6.99 -5.51
N CYS A 125 -1.99 -6.52 -4.56
CA CYS A 125 -2.41 -6.08 -3.23
C CYS A 125 -3.41 -4.91 -3.21
N ASN A 126 -3.64 -4.24 -4.34
CA ASN A 126 -4.63 -3.19 -4.51
C ASN A 126 -5.89 -3.65 -5.27
N ALA A 127 -6.06 -4.95 -5.52
CA ALA A 127 -7.34 -5.50 -5.99
C ALA A 127 -8.38 -5.40 -4.86
N THR A 128 -9.63 -5.11 -5.21
CA THR A 128 -10.70 -5.05 -4.22
C THR A 128 -11.04 -6.44 -3.71
N GLU A 129 -11.05 -6.62 -2.40
CA GLU A 129 -11.38 -7.89 -1.74
C GLU A 129 -12.77 -7.85 -1.09
N THR A 130 -13.22 -6.67 -0.66
CA THR A 130 -14.52 -6.48 -0.03
C THR A 130 -15.29 -5.32 -0.65
N LEU A 131 -16.57 -5.57 -0.96
CA LEU A 131 -17.53 -4.57 -1.39
C LEU A 131 -18.51 -4.28 -0.25
N LEU A 132 -18.61 -3.04 0.16
CA LEU A 132 -19.61 -2.55 1.11
C LEU A 132 -20.70 -1.81 0.34
N VAL A 133 -21.96 -2.11 0.62
CA VAL A 133 -23.11 -1.55 -0.09
C VAL A 133 -24.04 -0.88 0.90
N HIS A 134 -24.36 0.39 0.68
CA HIS A 134 -25.39 1.06 1.45
C HIS A 134 -26.72 0.31 1.34
N LYS A 135 -27.43 0.11 2.45
CA LYS A 135 -28.66 -0.68 2.48
C LYS A 135 -29.69 -0.27 1.41
N ASP A 136 -29.84 1.03 1.18
CA ASP A 136 -30.81 1.56 0.21
C ASP A 136 -30.38 1.31 -1.24
N SER A 137 -29.14 0.96 -1.48
CA SER A 137 -28.55 0.68 -2.80
C SER A 137 -28.59 -0.81 -3.18
N VAL A 138 -28.76 -1.70 -2.20
CA VAL A 138 -28.66 -3.16 -2.40
C VAL A 138 -29.60 -3.65 -3.49
N SER A 139 -30.88 -3.28 -3.45
CA SER A 139 -31.88 -3.80 -4.39
C SER A 139 -31.65 -3.36 -5.84
N ALA A 140 -31.10 -2.17 -6.06
CA ALA A 140 -30.86 -1.63 -7.40
C ALA A 140 -29.48 -2.04 -7.96
N LEU A 141 -28.46 -2.08 -7.11
CA LEU A 141 -27.09 -2.37 -7.51
C LEU A 141 -26.83 -3.87 -7.68
N MET A 142 -27.25 -4.68 -6.71
CA MET A 142 -26.76 -6.05 -6.61
C MET A 142 -27.15 -6.97 -7.77
N PRO A 143 -28.38 -6.97 -8.31
CA PRO A 143 -28.70 -7.85 -9.42
C PRO A 143 -27.83 -7.61 -10.67
N PRO A 144 -27.73 -6.38 -11.22
CA PRO A 144 -26.91 -6.16 -12.42
C PRO A 144 -25.40 -6.30 -12.14
N LEU A 145 -24.91 -5.92 -10.95
CA LEU A 145 -23.52 -6.11 -10.57
C LEU A 145 -23.15 -7.59 -10.45
N ALA A 146 -24.00 -8.41 -9.82
CA ALA A 146 -23.77 -9.85 -9.70
C ALA A 146 -23.71 -10.53 -11.07
N GLU A 147 -24.53 -10.13 -12.02
CA GLU A 147 -24.46 -10.62 -13.39
C GLU A 147 -23.13 -10.24 -14.05
N ALA A 148 -22.68 -9.00 -13.91
CA ALA A 148 -21.42 -8.52 -14.44
C ALA A 148 -20.21 -9.26 -13.82
N LEU A 149 -20.20 -9.46 -12.49
CA LEU A 149 -19.15 -10.18 -11.79
C LEU A 149 -19.13 -11.67 -12.18
N LYS A 150 -20.29 -12.33 -12.29
CA LYS A 150 -20.39 -13.72 -12.77
C LYS A 150 -19.86 -13.85 -14.20
N LYS A 151 -20.21 -12.91 -15.09
CA LYS A 151 -19.67 -12.87 -16.47
C LYS A 151 -18.16 -12.72 -16.50
N ALA A 152 -17.58 -12.02 -15.54
CA ALA A 152 -16.13 -11.86 -15.38
C ALA A 152 -15.47 -13.03 -14.64
N GLY A 153 -16.22 -14.07 -14.25
CA GLY A 153 -15.70 -15.26 -13.56
C GLY A 153 -15.47 -15.09 -12.06
N VAL A 154 -16.03 -14.03 -11.45
CA VAL A 154 -15.85 -13.75 -10.02
C VAL A 154 -16.83 -14.56 -9.17
N THR A 155 -16.30 -15.30 -8.20
CA THR A 155 -17.06 -15.93 -7.13
C THR A 155 -17.40 -14.91 -6.06
N MET A 156 -18.66 -14.87 -5.61
CA MET A 156 -19.13 -13.94 -4.59
C MET A 156 -19.51 -14.70 -3.33
N VAL A 157 -19.15 -14.14 -2.19
CA VAL A 157 -19.71 -14.49 -0.88
C VAL A 157 -20.29 -13.21 -0.27
N ALA A 158 -21.43 -13.29 0.38
CA ALA A 158 -22.12 -12.09 0.83
C ALA A 158 -22.82 -12.30 2.18
N ASP A 159 -23.21 -11.20 2.83
CA ASP A 159 -24.11 -11.32 3.98
C ASP A 159 -25.42 -12.02 3.58
N LYS A 160 -26.14 -12.49 4.57
CA LYS A 160 -27.33 -13.34 4.40
C LYS A 160 -28.39 -12.78 3.45
N ASP A 161 -28.61 -11.47 3.45
CA ASP A 161 -29.69 -10.87 2.67
C ASP A 161 -29.25 -10.66 1.21
N ILE A 162 -28.04 -10.21 0.97
CA ILE A 162 -27.46 -10.17 -0.37
C ILE A 162 -27.29 -11.58 -0.92
N ALA A 163 -26.80 -12.53 -0.12
CA ALA A 163 -26.60 -13.91 -0.56
C ALA A 163 -27.91 -14.56 -1.10
N LYS A 164 -29.03 -14.31 -0.44
CA LYS A 164 -30.37 -14.75 -0.93
C LYS A 164 -30.76 -14.03 -2.21
N LEU A 165 -30.49 -12.70 -2.31
CA LEU A 165 -30.89 -11.89 -3.44
C LEU A 165 -30.18 -12.30 -4.74
N ILE A 166 -28.88 -12.59 -4.68
CA ILE A 166 -28.06 -12.90 -5.86
C ILE A 166 -27.70 -14.40 -5.99
N HIS A 167 -28.21 -15.24 -5.10
CA HIS A 167 -27.95 -16.68 -5.06
C HIS A 167 -26.48 -17.05 -5.01
N CYS A 168 -25.77 -16.58 -3.97
CA CYS A 168 -24.37 -16.92 -3.68
C CYS A 168 -24.23 -17.53 -2.26
N GLU A 169 -23.01 -17.93 -1.90
CA GLU A 169 -22.69 -18.43 -0.56
C GLU A 169 -22.74 -17.31 0.48
N GLU A 170 -23.15 -17.67 1.72
CA GLU A 170 -23.12 -16.73 2.84
C GLU A 170 -21.70 -16.53 3.35
N ALA A 171 -21.28 -15.27 3.47
CA ALA A 171 -19.97 -14.89 4.02
C ALA A 171 -19.95 -15.08 5.53
N ASN A 172 -18.77 -15.36 6.05
CA ASN A 172 -18.48 -15.39 7.48
C ASN A 172 -17.47 -14.28 7.84
N ASP A 173 -17.23 -14.05 9.13
CA ASP A 173 -16.35 -12.95 9.59
C ASP A 173 -14.93 -13.04 9.04
N THR A 174 -14.41 -14.23 8.76
CA THR A 174 -13.05 -14.40 8.21
C THR A 174 -12.98 -13.99 6.73
N ASP A 175 -14.09 -14.05 5.99
CA ASP A 175 -14.12 -13.59 4.61
C ASP A 175 -13.83 -12.10 4.48
N TYR A 176 -14.29 -11.28 5.44
CA TYR A 176 -14.04 -9.83 5.44
C TYR A 176 -12.62 -9.44 5.86
N ALA A 177 -11.86 -10.37 6.43
CA ALA A 177 -10.46 -10.18 6.82
C ALA A 177 -9.49 -10.96 5.90
N THR A 178 -9.96 -11.38 4.72
CA THR A 178 -9.18 -12.24 3.82
C THR A 178 -8.75 -11.50 2.56
N GLU A 179 -7.45 -11.54 2.26
CA GLU A 179 -6.91 -11.22 0.95
C GLU A 179 -6.97 -12.49 0.08
N TYR A 180 -7.93 -12.58 -0.84
CA TYR A 180 -8.13 -13.77 -1.67
C TYR A 180 -7.06 -13.96 -2.73
N LEU A 181 -6.56 -12.84 -3.31
CA LEU A 181 -5.65 -12.85 -4.47
C LEU A 181 -6.18 -13.66 -5.66
N ASP A 182 -7.50 -13.77 -5.76
CA ASP A 182 -8.22 -14.59 -6.73
C ASP A 182 -9.51 -13.87 -7.20
N LEU A 183 -10.19 -14.45 -8.18
CA LEU A 183 -11.50 -14.01 -8.65
C LEU A 183 -12.59 -14.36 -7.62
N LYS A 184 -12.42 -13.87 -6.40
CA LYS A 184 -13.38 -13.97 -5.30
C LYS A 184 -13.53 -12.62 -4.59
N ILE A 185 -14.74 -12.26 -4.19
CA ILE A 185 -15.05 -11.00 -3.50
C ILE A 185 -16.08 -11.24 -2.39
N SER A 186 -15.87 -10.59 -1.23
CA SER A 186 -16.82 -10.51 -0.14
C SER A 186 -17.74 -9.29 -0.31
N ILE A 187 -19.03 -9.44 0.03
CA ILE A 187 -19.99 -8.34 -0.11
C ILE A 187 -20.79 -8.22 1.18
N LYS A 188 -20.91 -6.98 1.67
CA LYS A 188 -21.63 -6.70 2.92
C LYS A 188 -22.50 -5.46 2.79
N THR A 189 -23.73 -5.56 3.33
CA THR A 189 -24.61 -4.42 3.55
C THR A 189 -24.13 -3.61 4.74
N VAL A 190 -24.18 -2.30 4.62
CA VAL A 190 -23.93 -1.34 5.71
C VAL A 190 -25.09 -0.35 5.82
N GLU A 191 -25.38 0.08 7.03
CA GLU A 191 -26.49 1.01 7.32
C GLU A 191 -26.25 2.42 6.75
N ASN A 192 -24.97 2.85 6.80
CA ASN A 192 -24.57 4.20 6.39
C ASN A 192 -23.05 4.25 6.14
N ILE A 193 -22.58 5.42 5.74
CA ILE A 193 -21.16 5.70 5.46
C ILE A 193 -20.26 5.51 6.68
N ASP A 194 -20.72 5.83 7.88
CA ASP A 194 -19.90 5.74 9.11
C ASP A 194 -19.66 4.26 9.47
N GLU A 195 -20.64 3.38 9.25
CA GLU A 195 -20.45 1.93 9.40
C GLU A 195 -19.46 1.41 8.36
N ALA A 196 -19.52 1.90 7.11
CA ALA A 196 -18.54 1.53 6.08
C ALA A 196 -17.12 1.96 6.48
N ILE A 197 -16.93 3.18 6.93
CA ILE A 197 -15.66 3.72 7.42
C ILE A 197 -15.14 2.88 8.59
N HIS A 198 -16.00 2.57 9.56
CA HIS A 198 -15.64 1.73 10.71
C HIS A 198 -15.18 0.34 10.26
N HIS A 199 -15.92 -0.29 9.35
CA HIS A 199 -15.58 -1.60 8.81
C HIS A 199 -14.23 -1.58 8.10
N ILE A 200 -13.98 -0.60 7.23
CA ILE A 200 -12.72 -0.45 6.50
C ILE A 200 -11.55 -0.26 7.47
N ASN A 201 -11.69 0.61 8.45
CA ASN A 201 -10.63 0.87 9.43
C ASN A 201 -10.35 -0.33 10.35
N LEU A 202 -11.34 -1.23 10.54
CA LEU A 202 -11.21 -2.44 11.35
C LEU A 202 -10.60 -3.62 10.57
N TYR A 203 -11.08 -3.87 9.36
CA TYR A 203 -10.73 -5.06 8.56
C TYR A 203 -9.72 -4.78 7.46
N GLY A 204 -9.61 -3.53 7.01
CA GLY A 204 -8.72 -3.13 5.95
C GLY A 204 -7.24 -3.21 6.32
N SER A 205 -6.42 -3.34 5.31
CA SER A 205 -4.95 -3.35 5.44
C SER A 205 -4.31 -1.95 5.41
N HIS A 206 -5.10 -0.90 5.41
CA HIS A 206 -4.67 0.49 5.23
C HIS A 206 -3.96 0.75 3.90
N HIS A 207 -4.26 -0.07 2.89
CA HIS A 207 -3.63 0.03 1.58
C HIS A 207 -4.36 1.05 0.70
N THR A 208 -5.50 0.67 0.14
CA THR A 208 -6.26 1.53 -0.79
C THR A 208 -7.74 1.18 -0.74
N ASP A 209 -8.56 2.17 -0.47
CA ASP A 209 -10.01 2.01 -0.40
C ASP A 209 -10.71 3.10 -1.22
N ALA A 210 -11.93 2.83 -1.65
CA ALA A 210 -12.67 3.74 -2.51
C ALA A 210 -14.13 3.88 -2.09
N ILE A 211 -14.70 5.05 -2.37
CA ILE A 211 -16.13 5.30 -2.33
C ILE A 211 -16.66 5.53 -3.74
N ILE A 212 -17.85 5.01 -4.02
CA ILE A 212 -18.62 5.35 -5.22
C ILE A 212 -19.83 6.15 -4.79
N THR A 213 -19.82 7.43 -5.09
CA THR A 213 -20.87 8.38 -4.75
C THR A 213 -20.85 9.60 -5.68
N GLU A 214 -22.01 10.16 -5.95
CA GLU A 214 -22.17 11.46 -6.61
C GLU A 214 -22.34 12.61 -5.58
N ASP A 215 -22.36 12.28 -4.29
CA ASP A 215 -22.43 13.26 -3.20
C ASP A 215 -21.01 13.67 -2.77
N GLN A 216 -20.65 14.92 -3.01
CA GLN A 216 -19.32 15.44 -2.71
C GLN A 216 -19.05 15.54 -1.21
N GLU A 217 -20.07 15.82 -0.38
CA GLU A 217 -19.90 15.89 1.08
C GLU A 217 -19.65 14.49 1.64
N ALA A 218 -20.37 13.49 1.16
CA ALA A 218 -20.13 12.09 1.51
C ALA A 218 -18.74 11.63 1.08
N ALA A 219 -18.31 11.99 -0.14
CA ALA A 219 -16.96 11.67 -0.61
C ALA A 219 -15.87 12.25 0.28
N GLU A 220 -15.97 13.53 0.62
CA GLU A 220 -14.98 14.22 1.46
C GLU A 220 -14.95 13.64 2.87
N HIS A 221 -16.11 13.36 3.46
CA HIS A 221 -16.23 12.72 4.77
C HIS A 221 -15.54 11.34 4.78
N PHE A 222 -15.80 10.52 3.77
CA PHE A 222 -15.15 9.22 3.61
C PHE A 222 -13.63 9.35 3.45
N MET A 223 -13.18 10.24 2.57
CA MET A 223 -11.76 10.43 2.29
C MET A 223 -10.97 10.96 3.48
N GLN A 224 -11.60 11.72 4.37
CA GLN A 224 -10.99 12.20 5.61
C GLN A 224 -10.85 11.11 6.68
N LEU A 225 -11.84 10.23 6.81
CA LEU A 225 -11.94 9.34 7.97
C LEU A 225 -11.44 7.91 7.71
N VAL A 226 -11.33 7.49 6.45
CA VAL A 226 -10.71 6.20 6.10
C VAL A 226 -9.21 6.29 6.22
N ASP A 227 -8.64 5.47 7.10
CA ASP A 227 -7.20 5.46 7.38
C ASP A 227 -6.44 4.55 6.43
N SER A 228 -6.39 4.91 5.15
CA SER A 228 -5.65 4.17 4.13
C SER A 228 -4.62 5.04 3.41
N ALA A 229 -3.61 4.42 2.82
CA ALA A 229 -2.56 5.11 2.07
C ALA A 229 -3.09 5.77 0.80
N GLY A 230 -4.12 5.18 0.19
CA GLY A 230 -4.88 5.77 -0.90
C GLY A 230 -6.37 5.71 -0.59
N VAL A 231 -7.07 6.83 -0.72
CA VAL A 231 -8.54 6.90 -0.57
C VAL A 231 -9.10 7.61 -1.79
N TYR A 232 -10.01 6.95 -2.49
CA TYR A 232 -10.46 7.37 -3.82
C TYR A 232 -11.94 7.63 -3.90
N GLN A 233 -12.35 8.51 -4.81
CA GLN A 233 -13.72 8.69 -5.21
C GLN A 233 -13.90 8.25 -6.68
N ASN A 234 -14.90 7.42 -6.94
CA ASN A 234 -15.38 7.04 -8.29
C ASN A 234 -14.29 6.49 -9.22
N CYS A 235 -13.27 5.82 -8.69
CA CYS A 235 -12.26 5.15 -9.50
C CYS A 235 -11.78 3.85 -8.86
N SER A 236 -11.17 3.01 -9.68
CA SER A 236 -10.68 1.68 -9.29
C SER A 236 -9.52 1.78 -8.29
N THR A 237 -9.51 0.93 -7.26
CA THR A 237 -8.39 0.79 -6.33
C THR A 237 -7.08 0.38 -7.03
N ARG A 238 -7.18 -0.17 -8.23
CA ARG A 238 -6.05 -0.54 -9.09
C ARG A 238 -5.19 0.64 -9.55
N PHE A 239 -5.63 1.88 -9.34
CA PHE A 239 -4.81 3.08 -9.59
C PHE A 239 -3.67 3.27 -8.58
N ALA A 240 -3.63 2.56 -7.46
CA ALA A 240 -2.54 2.63 -6.48
C ALA A 240 -1.23 2.05 -7.03
N ASP A 241 -0.51 2.85 -7.78
CA ASP A 241 0.70 2.47 -8.51
C ASP A 241 1.53 3.72 -8.80
N GLY A 242 2.85 3.64 -8.59
CA GLY A 242 3.75 4.78 -8.76
C GLY A 242 3.73 5.37 -10.16
N TYR A 243 3.64 4.55 -11.20
CA TYR A 243 3.54 5.06 -12.58
C TYR A 243 2.20 5.76 -12.82
N ARG A 244 1.11 5.21 -12.29
CA ARG A 244 -0.24 5.81 -12.45
C ARG A 244 -0.38 7.11 -11.69
N TYR A 245 0.35 7.26 -10.57
CA TYR A 245 0.44 8.53 -9.82
C TYR A 245 1.40 9.55 -10.45
N GLY A 246 2.19 9.14 -11.44
CA GLY A 246 3.21 10.00 -12.03
C GLY A 246 4.52 10.08 -11.25
N PHE A 247 4.71 9.22 -10.24
CA PHE A 247 5.95 9.16 -9.43
C PHE A 247 7.07 8.35 -10.12
N GLY A 248 6.77 7.68 -11.23
CA GLY A 248 7.68 6.77 -11.90
C GLY A 248 7.76 5.39 -11.24
N ALA A 249 8.95 4.79 -11.28
CA ALA A 249 9.15 3.46 -10.70
C ALA A 249 8.99 3.46 -9.18
N GLU A 250 8.34 2.42 -8.66
CA GLU A 250 8.21 2.18 -7.23
C GLU A 250 9.03 0.97 -6.77
N VAL A 251 9.52 1.01 -5.55
CA VAL A 251 10.17 -0.14 -4.89
C VAL A 251 9.19 -0.93 -4.05
N GLY A 252 8.02 -0.37 -3.76
CA GLY A 252 6.95 -1.00 -3.01
C GLY A 252 5.88 -0.03 -2.56
N ILE A 253 4.88 -0.58 -1.87
CA ILE A 253 3.80 0.17 -1.27
C ILE A 253 3.91 0.03 0.25
N SER A 254 3.84 1.15 0.95
CA SER A 254 3.88 1.21 2.41
C SER A 254 2.52 1.64 2.95
N THR A 255 2.02 0.90 3.93
CA THR A 255 0.80 1.28 4.67
C THR A 255 1.10 1.93 6.02
N GLY A 256 2.37 1.94 6.42
CA GLY A 256 2.82 2.54 7.67
C GLY A 256 2.75 4.08 7.68
N LYS A 257 2.86 4.67 8.89
CA LYS A 257 2.76 6.13 9.10
C LYS A 257 4.08 6.80 9.51
N LEU A 258 5.17 6.03 9.61
CA LEU A 258 6.46 6.54 10.10
C LEU A 258 7.41 7.03 8.99
N HIS A 259 7.12 6.71 7.73
CA HIS A 259 7.94 7.03 6.56
C HIS A 259 7.04 7.30 5.37
N ALA A 260 7.56 7.23 4.15
CA ALA A 260 6.73 7.32 2.97
C ALA A 260 5.55 6.33 3.01
N ARG A 261 4.36 6.77 2.65
CA ARG A 261 3.10 6.00 2.65
C ARG A 261 2.55 5.91 1.23
N GLY A 262 1.90 4.80 0.90
CA GLY A 262 1.44 4.50 -0.47
C GLY A 262 2.56 3.99 -1.37
N PRO A 263 2.46 4.17 -2.68
CA PRO A 263 3.51 3.84 -3.65
C PRO A 263 4.80 4.62 -3.37
N VAL A 264 5.91 3.91 -3.13
CA VAL A 264 7.18 4.50 -2.74
C VAL A 264 8.17 4.46 -3.89
N GLY A 265 8.44 5.62 -4.46
CA GLY A 265 9.45 5.84 -5.49
C GLY A 265 10.78 6.37 -4.93
N LEU A 266 11.56 7.00 -5.79
CA LEU A 266 12.90 7.52 -5.45
C LEU A 266 12.87 8.52 -4.27
N GLU A 267 11.92 9.45 -4.26
CA GLU A 267 11.80 10.45 -3.19
C GLU A 267 11.52 9.81 -1.84
N GLY A 268 10.66 8.78 -1.78
CA GLY A 268 10.35 8.07 -0.55
C GLY A 268 11.50 7.23 0.01
N LEU A 269 12.57 7.00 -0.76
CA LEU A 269 13.81 6.36 -0.33
C LEU A 269 14.84 7.34 0.19
N CYS A 270 14.59 8.64 0.06
CA CYS A 270 15.47 9.70 0.48
C CYS A 270 14.98 10.36 1.77
N THR A 271 15.91 10.94 2.50
CA THR A 271 15.62 11.87 3.60
C THR A 271 16.39 13.16 3.38
N TYR A 272 16.06 14.19 4.12
CA TYR A 272 16.65 15.51 3.99
C TYR A 272 17.49 15.86 5.22
N LYS A 273 18.42 16.77 5.02
CA LYS A 273 19.16 17.45 6.09
C LYS A 273 19.17 18.96 5.85
N TYR A 274 19.11 19.70 6.89
CA TYR A 274 19.24 21.15 6.82
C TYR A 274 20.74 21.52 6.75
N LYS A 275 21.07 22.47 5.88
CA LYS A 275 22.39 23.11 5.81
C LYS A 275 22.18 24.58 6.17
N LEU A 276 22.78 25.00 7.26
CA LEU A 276 22.72 26.38 7.71
C LEU A 276 24.11 27.04 7.51
N TYR A 277 24.12 28.14 6.80
CA TYR A 277 25.31 28.93 6.55
C TYR A 277 25.23 30.23 7.33
N GLY A 278 26.13 30.44 8.29
CA GLY A 278 26.20 31.65 9.11
C GLY A 278 27.56 32.34 8.99
N ASN A 279 27.64 33.55 9.50
CA ASN A 279 28.85 34.32 9.60
C ASN A 279 29.03 34.82 11.04
N GLY A 280 29.19 33.88 11.98
CA GLY A 280 29.30 34.21 13.41
C GLY A 280 27.97 34.54 14.07
N ASP A 281 26.83 34.12 13.47
CA ASP A 281 25.49 34.32 14.03
C ASP A 281 25.30 33.43 15.26
N ILE A 282 24.74 34.00 16.34
CA ILE A 282 24.46 33.30 17.59
C ILE A 282 22.98 33.47 17.97
N VAL A 283 22.43 32.45 18.56
CA VAL A 283 21.02 32.43 19.00
C VAL A 283 20.77 33.52 20.07
N GLY A 284 21.77 33.83 20.91
CA GLY A 284 21.64 34.85 21.95
C GLY A 284 21.28 36.24 21.42
N ASP A 285 21.75 36.63 20.24
CA ASP A 285 21.38 37.93 19.64
C ASP A 285 19.91 38.00 19.27
N TYR A 286 19.32 36.90 18.85
CA TYR A 286 17.88 36.78 18.54
C TYR A 286 17.03 36.64 19.81
N ALA A 287 17.51 35.85 20.78
CA ALA A 287 16.79 35.63 22.04
C ALA A 287 16.71 36.90 22.89
N THR A 288 17.71 37.81 22.81
CA THR A 288 17.72 39.09 23.50
C THR A 288 17.07 40.25 22.71
N GLY A 289 16.58 39.96 21.50
CA GLY A 289 16.00 41.01 20.63
C GLY A 289 17.00 41.93 19.97
N LYS A 290 18.30 41.65 20.06
CA LYS A 290 19.36 42.40 19.39
C LYS A 290 19.32 42.23 17.86
N LYS A 291 18.90 41.04 17.41
CA LYS A 291 18.59 40.68 16.01
C LYS A 291 17.18 40.11 15.90
N ASN A 292 16.54 40.30 14.77
CA ASN A 292 15.22 39.74 14.47
C ASN A 292 15.31 38.70 13.34
N PHE A 293 14.42 37.67 13.38
CA PHE A 293 14.22 36.79 12.26
C PHE A 293 13.43 37.51 11.15
N HIS A 294 13.82 37.29 9.93
CA HIS A 294 13.12 37.79 8.75
C HIS A 294 12.56 36.56 8.01
N PHE A 295 11.37 36.13 8.42
CA PHE A 295 10.67 35.04 7.74
C PHE A 295 10.10 35.56 6.42
N LYS A 296 10.18 34.74 5.40
CA LYS A 296 9.63 35.00 4.08
C LYS A 296 8.75 33.83 3.71
N ASP A 297 7.50 34.10 3.40
CA ASP A 297 6.61 33.11 2.82
C ASP A 297 7.16 32.71 1.43
N LEU A 298 7.27 31.40 1.22
CA LEU A 298 7.81 30.81 0.00
C LEU A 298 6.70 30.50 -1.01
#